data_a21e065c81a0b38b2b6381f924e557b0
#
_entry.id   a21e065c81a0b38b2b6381f924e557b0
#
_cell.length_a   1.000
_cell.length_b   1.000
_cell.length_c   1.000
_cell.angle_alpha   90.00
_cell.angle_beta   90.00
_cell.angle_gamma   90.00
#
_symmetry.space_group_name_H-M   'P 1'
#
loop_
_entity.id
_entity.type
_entity.pdbx_description
1 polymer ?
#
loop_
_entity_poly.entity_id
_entity_poly.type
_entity_poly.pdbx_seq_one_letter_code
_entity_poly.pdbx_strand_id
1 'polypeptide(L)'
;DACLELGADIIVNTDADKQYRADDVPWLIEPIREHRAEIVIGARPIATIVRFPPVKKILQTIGSWVVRMTSKTNIPDAPSGFRALSRATAQKIIVFNDYTYTLETIIQAGQKNITLTSVDVRVNEDLRPSKLVKNIFSYIKRSIVTIIRIFVIYRPFRFFGSLGAVIFS
;
A
#
# COMPACT_ATOMS: atom_id res chain seq x y z
N ASP A 1 14.94 4.83 -9.09
CA ASP A 1 16.34 5.26 -9.22
C ASP A 1 16.45 6.63 -9.90
N ALA A 2 15.84 6.89 -11.07
CA ALA A 2 15.98 8.16 -11.80
C ALA A 2 15.73 9.42 -10.94
N CYS A 3 14.70 9.44 -10.08
CA CYS A 3 14.45 10.59 -9.20
C CYS A 3 15.59 10.83 -8.21
N LEU A 4 16.22 9.74 -7.72
CA LEU A 4 17.37 9.84 -6.81
C LEU A 4 18.61 10.37 -7.51
N GLU A 5 18.85 9.93 -8.74
CA GLU A 5 19.94 10.41 -9.61
C GLU A 5 19.79 11.89 -9.95
N LEU A 6 18.55 12.34 -10.17
CA LEU A 6 18.21 13.75 -10.40
C LEU A 6 18.26 14.61 -9.13
N GLY A 7 18.57 14.05 -7.97
CA GLY A 7 18.74 14.80 -6.74
C GLY A 7 17.42 15.16 -6.03
N ALA A 8 16.29 14.49 -6.33
CA ALA A 8 15.03 14.79 -5.69
C ALA A 8 15.07 14.53 -4.17
N ASP A 9 14.58 15.48 -3.36
CA ASP A 9 14.48 15.36 -1.90
C ASP A 9 13.21 14.61 -1.47
N ILE A 10 12.13 14.78 -2.22
CA ILE A 10 10.84 14.11 -2.01
C ILE A 10 10.41 13.49 -3.33
N ILE A 11 10.06 12.22 -3.28
CA ILE A 11 9.59 11.47 -4.45
C ILE A 11 8.11 11.16 -4.27
N VAL A 12 7.29 11.62 -5.21
CA VAL A 12 5.85 11.31 -5.24
C VAL A 12 5.60 10.27 -6.32
N ASN A 13 4.94 9.18 -5.91
CA ASN A 13 4.47 8.14 -6.82
C ASN A 13 2.96 8.26 -7.01
N THR A 14 2.49 8.06 -8.23
CA THR A 14 1.07 8.02 -8.57
C THR A 14 0.82 7.04 -9.69
N ASP A 15 -0.36 6.41 -9.70
CA ASP A 15 -0.78 5.56 -10.80
C ASP A 15 -1.21 6.41 -12.01
N ALA A 16 -0.92 5.93 -13.22
CA ALA A 16 -1.22 6.66 -14.48
C ALA A 16 -2.69 6.52 -14.92
N ASP A 17 -3.57 6.03 -14.06
CA ASP A 17 -4.98 5.78 -14.36
C ASP A 17 -5.90 7.00 -14.12
N LYS A 18 -5.32 8.13 -13.70
CA LYS A 18 -6.02 9.38 -13.34
C LYS A 18 -6.98 9.23 -12.14
N GLN A 19 -6.84 8.20 -11.31
CA GLN A 19 -7.67 8.02 -10.13
C GLN A 19 -7.45 9.13 -9.10
N TYR A 20 -6.22 9.60 -8.96
CA TYR A 20 -5.85 10.60 -7.96
C TYR A 20 -5.82 12.01 -8.55
N ARG A 21 -6.07 13.00 -7.70
CA ARG A 21 -6.01 14.41 -8.08
C ARG A 21 -4.62 14.96 -7.83
N ALA A 22 -4.04 15.62 -8.83
CA ALA A 22 -2.73 16.26 -8.71
C ALA A 22 -2.72 17.38 -7.65
N ASP A 23 -3.87 18.04 -7.44
CA ASP A 23 -4.06 19.08 -6.42
C ASP A 23 -3.85 18.59 -4.98
N ASP A 24 -3.84 17.26 -4.75
CA ASP A 24 -3.62 16.66 -3.44
C ASP A 24 -2.14 16.36 -3.16
N VAL A 25 -1.25 16.55 -4.14
CA VAL A 25 0.21 16.39 -3.96
C VAL A 25 0.76 17.24 -2.81
N PRO A 26 0.39 18.52 -2.63
CA PRO A 26 0.83 19.30 -1.47
C PRO A 26 0.55 18.63 -0.14
N TRP A 27 -0.62 17.98 0.04
CA TRP A 27 -0.98 17.29 1.28
C TRP A 27 -0.11 16.06 1.55
N LEU A 28 0.37 15.39 0.51
CA LEU A 28 1.30 14.26 0.64
C LEU A 28 2.70 14.69 1.05
N ILE A 29 3.18 15.83 0.53
CA ILE A 29 4.55 16.26 0.77
C ILE A 29 4.71 17.05 2.08
N GLU A 30 3.65 17.69 2.57
CA GLU A 30 3.69 18.53 3.76
C GLU A 30 4.20 17.81 5.01
N PRO A 31 3.72 16.59 5.38
CA PRO A 31 4.25 15.88 6.56
C PRO A 31 5.74 15.53 6.45
N ILE A 32 6.26 15.35 5.23
CA ILE A 32 7.70 15.10 5.00
C ILE A 32 8.49 16.39 5.17
N ARG A 33 8.02 17.50 4.62
CA ARG A 33 8.66 18.82 4.77
C ARG A 33 8.73 19.28 6.22
N GLU A 34 7.72 18.94 7.01
CA GLU A 34 7.65 19.22 8.44
C GLU A 34 8.35 18.17 9.31
N HIS A 35 9.05 17.21 8.71
CA HIS A 35 9.74 16.13 9.42
C HIS A 35 8.86 15.29 10.36
N ARG A 36 7.52 15.27 10.12
CA ARG A 36 6.56 14.46 10.87
C ARG A 36 6.47 13.03 10.39
N ALA A 37 6.84 12.79 9.12
CA ALA A 37 6.87 11.46 8.52
C ALA A 37 7.94 11.37 7.43
N GLU A 38 8.41 10.17 7.15
CA GLU A 38 9.34 9.86 6.06
C GLU A 38 8.60 9.22 4.86
N ILE A 39 7.42 8.63 5.11
CA ILE A 39 6.50 8.13 4.08
C ILE A 39 5.12 8.67 4.37
N VAL A 40 4.45 9.15 3.34
CA VAL A 40 3.04 9.58 3.41
C VAL A 40 2.23 8.82 2.36
N ILE A 41 1.12 8.23 2.78
CA ILE A 41 0.23 7.45 1.92
C ILE A 41 -1.09 8.20 1.76
N GLY A 42 -1.49 8.45 0.52
CA GLY A 42 -2.80 8.99 0.20
C GLY A 42 -3.87 7.93 0.41
N ALA A 43 -4.66 8.08 1.46
CA ALA A 43 -5.75 7.17 1.80
C ALA A 43 -7.01 7.54 1.03
N ARG A 44 -7.52 6.61 0.23
CA ARG A 44 -8.78 6.77 -0.48
C ARG A 44 -9.95 6.51 0.47
N PRO A 45 -11.08 7.18 0.31
CA PRO A 45 -12.29 6.92 1.09
C PRO A 45 -13.00 5.64 0.58
N ILE A 46 -12.37 4.46 0.75
CA ILE A 46 -12.79 3.18 0.16
C ILE A 46 -14.25 2.83 0.51
N ALA A 47 -14.70 3.18 1.72
CA ALA A 47 -16.07 2.91 2.17
C ALA A 47 -17.11 3.66 1.34
N THR A 48 -16.80 4.88 0.91
CA THR A 48 -17.73 5.76 0.16
C THR A 48 -17.65 5.59 -1.35
N ILE A 49 -16.64 4.88 -1.87
CA ILE A 49 -16.54 4.62 -3.31
C ILE A 49 -17.64 3.65 -3.74
N VAL A 50 -18.68 4.18 -4.35
CA VAL A 50 -19.90 3.44 -4.73
C VAL A 50 -19.62 2.33 -5.75
N ARG A 51 -18.68 2.56 -6.66
CA ARG A 51 -18.38 1.65 -7.77
C ARG A 51 -17.55 0.40 -7.41
N PHE A 52 -17.03 0.31 -6.17
CA PHE A 52 -16.29 -0.90 -5.80
C PHE A 52 -17.24 -2.03 -5.45
N PRO A 53 -17.15 -3.19 -6.11
CA PRO A 53 -17.88 -4.38 -5.70
C PRO A 53 -17.60 -4.70 -4.22
N PRO A 54 -18.57 -5.21 -3.47
CA PRO A 54 -18.40 -5.49 -2.03
C PRO A 54 -17.23 -6.43 -1.76
N VAL A 55 -17.01 -7.42 -2.61
CA VAL A 55 -15.87 -8.34 -2.52
C VAL A 55 -14.54 -7.59 -2.63
N LYS A 56 -14.43 -6.58 -3.50
CA LYS A 56 -13.21 -5.76 -3.62
C LYS A 56 -12.97 -4.96 -2.33
N LYS A 57 -14.01 -4.38 -1.74
CA LYS A 57 -13.90 -3.65 -0.46
C LYS A 57 -13.42 -4.56 0.67
N ILE A 58 -14.00 -5.74 0.79
CA ILE A 58 -13.62 -6.74 1.81
C ILE A 58 -12.16 -7.15 1.63
N LEU A 59 -11.74 -7.53 0.43
CA LEU A 59 -10.36 -7.95 0.16
C LEU A 59 -9.33 -6.83 0.42
N GLN A 60 -9.66 -5.58 0.09
CA GLN A 60 -8.80 -4.44 0.41
C GLN A 60 -8.71 -4.20 1.92
N THR A 61 -9.82 -4.34 2.63
CA THR A 61 -9.84 -4.22 4.11
C THR A 61 -9.02 -5.31 4.77
N ILE A 62 -9.18 -6.56 4.33
CA ILE A 62 -8.38 -7.71 4.83
C ILE A 62 -6.91 -7.49 4.49
N GLY A 63 -6.58 -7.12 3.25
CA GLY A 63 -5.21 -6.84 2.84
C GLY A 63 -4.56 -5.74 3.69
N SER A 64 -5.24 -4.64 3.90
CA SER A 64 -4.76 -3.55 4.75
C SER A 64 -4.62 -3.99 6.22
N TRP A 65 -5.54 -4.80 6.73
CA TRP A 65 -5.45 -5.36 8.07
C TRP A 65 -4.21 -6.26 8.25
N VAL A 66 -3.96 -7.14 7.27
CA VAL A 66 -2.77 -8.01 7.26
C VAL A 66 -1.49 -7.19 7.26
N VAL A 67 -1.44 -6.15 6.43
CA VAL A 67 -0.28 -5.26 6.35
C VAL A 67 -0.08 -4.53 7.69
N ARG A 68 -1.14 -3.96 8.28
CA ARG A 68 -1.06 -3.32 9.61
C ARG A 68 -0.51 -4.27 10.68
N MET A 69 -1.03 -5.50 10.71
CA MET A 69 -0.58 -6.51 11.68
C MET A 69 0.89 -6.91 11.47
N THR A 70 1.35 -6.93 10.21
CA THR A 70 2.70 -7.35 9.85
C THR A 70 3.73 -6.23 10.03
N SER A 71 3.35 -5.00 9.67
CA SER A 71 4.20 -3.82 9.74
C SER A 71 4.15 -3.09 11.08
N LYS A 72 3.16 -3.37 11.93
CA LYS A 72 2.84 -2.62 13.15
C LYS A 72 2.51 -1.14 12.87
N THR A 73 1.94 -0.84 11.73
CA THR A 73 1.56 0.51 11.30
C THR A 73 0.03 0.64 11.25
N ASN A 74 -0.48 1.86 11.35
CA ASN A 74 -1.92 2.11 11.31
C ASN A 74 -2.34 2.75 9.97
N ILE A 75 -1.99 2.13 8.84
CA ILE A 75 -2.33 2.64 7.52
C ILE A 75 -3.69 2.06 7.05
N PRO A 76 -4.67 2.90 6.74
CA PRO A 76 -6.02 2.46 6.35
C PRO A 76 -6.07 1.91 4.93
N ASP A 77 -5.30 2.46 3.99
CA ASP A 77 -5.28 2.08 2.57
C ASP A 77 -3.88 1.66 2.12
N ALA A 78 -3.43 0.48 2.56
CA ALA A 78 -2.12 -0.05 2.20
C ALA A 78 -1.91 -0.26 0.68
N PRO A 79 -2.91 -0.65 -0.13
CA PRO A 79 -2.75 -0.78 -1.57
C PRO A 79 -2.67 0.52 -2.36
N SER A 80 -2.84 1.69 -1.72
CA SER A 80 -2.78 2.97 -2.44
C SER A 80 -1.42 3.17 -3.12
N GLY A 81 -1.43 3.47 -4.42
CA GLY A 81 -0.23 3.84 -5.20
C GLY A 81 0.17 5.30 -5.04
N PHE A 82 -0.73 6.16 -4.52
CA PHE A 82 -0.47 7.59 -4.33
C PHE A 82 0.25 7.82 -3.00
N ARG A 83 1.55 8.07 -3.09
CA ARG A 83 2.41 8.20 -1.91
C ARG A 83 3.59 9.11 -2.13
N ALA A 84 4.09 9.69 -1.05
CA ALA A 84 5.34 10.43 -1.04
C ALA A 84 6.36 9.74 -0.13
N LEU A 85 7.64 9.81 -0.53
CA LEU A 85 8.77 9.28 0.21
C LEU A 85 9.86 10.34 0.30
N SER A 86 10.50 10.45 1.46
CA SER A 86 11.74 11.22 1.57
C SER A 86 12.88 10.55 0.81
N ARG A 87 13.87 11.32 0.35
CA ARG A 87 15.08 10.81 -0.31
C ARG A 87 15.76 9.72 0.52
N ALA A 88 15.94 9.96 1.81
CA ALA A 88 16.59 9.01 2.72
C ALA A 88 15.85 7.68 2.80
N THR A 89 14.54 7.72 2.77
CA THR A 89 13.70 6.51 2.78
C THR A 89 13.74 5.79 1.44
N ALA A 90 13.67 6.53 0.33
CA ALA A 90 13.74 5.93 -1.01
C ALA A 90 15.06 5.16 -1.26
N GLN A 91 16.15 5.61 -0.63
CA GLN A 91 17.44 4.91 -0.66
C GLN A 91 17.49 3.64 0.22
N LYS A 92 16.65 3.56 1.26
CA LYS A 92 16.64 2.43 2.22
C LYS A 92 15.66 1.32 1.85
N ILE A 93 14.62 1.64 1.09
CA ILE A 93 13.58 0.68 0.72
C ILE A 93 13.96 -0.02 -0.57
N ILE A 94 13.91 -1.36 -0.55
CA ILE A 94 14.17 -2.21 -1.71
C ILE A 94 12.86 -2.88 -2.12
N VAL A 95 12.43 -2.62 -3.35
CA VAL A 95 11.24 -3.24 -3.92
C VAL A 95 11.66 -4.48 -4.69
N PHE A 96 11.11 -5.64 -4.33
CA PHE A 96 11.41 -6.91 -4.98
C PHE A 96 10.40 -7.30 -6.05
N ASN A 97 9.17 -6.75 -5.97
CA ASN A 97 8.10 -7.15 -6.86
C ASN A 97 7.19 -5.97 -7.22
N ASP A 98 7.07 -5.69 -8.50
CA ASP A 98 6.28 -4.56 -9.02
C ASP A 98 4.78 -4.65 -8.67
N TYR A 99 4.26 -5.86 -8.45
CA TYR A 99 2.85 -6.04 -8.11
C TYR A 99 2.54 -5.79 -6.62
N THR A 100 3.49 -6.05 -5.73
CA THR A 100 3.32 -5.95 -4.27
C THR A 100 4.08 -4.80 -3.64
N TYR A 101 4.72 -3.95 -4.46
CA TYR A 101 5.57 -2.85 -3.99
C TYR A 101 4.90 -1.96 -2.94
N THR A 102 3.60 -1.70 -3.11
CA THR A 102 2.84 -0.87 -2.18
C THR A 102 2.79 -1.45 -0.78
N LEU A 103 2.62 -2.76 -0.67
CA LEU A 103 2.54 -3.48 0.60
C LEU A 103 3.94 -3.71 1.18
N GLU A 104 4.89 -4.08 0.34
CA GLU A 104 6.30 -4.29 0.73
C GLU A 104 6.92 -3.03 1.32
N THR A 105 6.66 -1.86 0.72
CA THR A 105 7.14 -0.56 1.22
C THR A 105 6.67 -0.31 2.65
N ILE A 106 5.39 -0.54 2.96
CA ILE A 106 4.83 -0.32 4.30
C ILE A 106 5.43 -1.32 5.31
N ILE A 107 5.56 -2.58 4.90
CA ILE A 107 6.09 -3.62 5.79
C ILE A 107 7.56 -3.34 6.11
N GLN A 108 8.37 -2.99 5.13
CA GLN A 108 9.77 -2.62 5.33
C GLN A 108 9.90 -1.35 6.18
N ALA A 109 9.02 -0.36 5.97
CA ALA A 109 9.00 0.83 6.80
C ALA A 109 8.77 0.49 8.28
N GLY A 110 7.79 -0.36 8.57
CA GLY A 110 7.53 -0.82 9.94
C GLY A 110 8.68 -1.62 10.55
N GLN A 111 9.37 -2.45 9.75
CA GLN A 111 10.52 -3.23 10.22
C GLN A 111 11.77 -2.38 10.46
N LYS A 112 11.95 -1.32 9.65
CA LYS A 112 13.10 -0.41 9.74
C LYS A 112 12.82 0.80 10.66
N ASN A 113 11.66 0.82 11.35
CA ASN A 113 11.21 1.94 12.19
C ASN A 113 11.19 3.29 11.44
N ILE A 114 10.85 3.25 10.15
CA ILE A 114 10.65 4.44 9.34
C ILE A 114 9.26 5.02 9.67
N THR A 115 9.21 6.31 9.98
CA THR A 115 7.95 6.98 10.32
C THR A 115 7.07 7.10 9.08
N LEU A 116 5.84 6.57 9.19
CA LEU A 116 4.87 6.70 8.11
C LEU A 116 3.51 7.15 8.63
N THR A 117 2.83 7.94 7.81
CA THR A 117 1.49 8.45 8.07
C THR A 117 0.61 8.34 6.84
N SER A 118 -0.66 8.65 6.99
CA SER A 118 -1.60 8.76 5.88
C SER A 118 -2.32 10.10 5.90
N VAL A 119 -2.67 10.59 4.71
CA VAL A 119 -3.53 11.74 4.51
C VAL A 119 -4.70 11.34 3.63
N ASP A 120 -5.88 11.85 3.92
CA ASP A 120 -7.05 11.59 3.10
C ASP A 120 -6.91 12.32 1.77
N VAL A 121 -7.13 11.59 0.68
CA VAL A 121 -7.03 12.13 -0.68
C VAL A 121 -8.33 11.96 -1.42
N ARG A 122 -8.59 12.89 -2.32
CA ARG A 122 -9.75 12.86 -3.20
C ARG A 122 -9.49 11.92 -4.37
N VAL A 123 -10.52 11.24 -4.80
CA VAL A 123 -10.49 10.42 -6.01
C VAL A 123 -11.33 11.06 -7.10
N ASN A 124 -10.83 11.01 -8.32
CA ASN A 124 -11.61 11.41 -9.48
C ASN A 124 -12.67 10.34 -9.78
N GLU A 125 -13.75 10.75 -10.42
CA GLU A 125 -14.67 9.78 -10.99
C GLU A 125 -13.94 8.95 -12.05
N ASP A 126 -14.14 7.63 -12.04
CA ASP A 126 -13.53 6.73 -13.01
C ASP A 126 -14.01 7.08 -14.43
N LEU A 127 -13.10 7.62 -15.24
CA LEU A 127 -13.37 7.95 -16.64
C LEU A 127 -13.41 6.70 -17.53
N ARG A 128 -12.96 5.55 -17.05
CA ARG A 128 -12.98 4.27 -17.79
C ARG A 128 -12.96 3.05 -16.87
N PRO A 129 -13.52 1.92 -17.32
CA PRO A 129 -13.50 0.67 -16.54
C PRO A 129 -12.05 0.19 -16.34
N SER A 130 -11.77 -0.34 -15.14
CA SER A 130 -10.45 -0.84 -14.77
C SER A 130 -10.00 -1.96 -15.72
N LYS A 131 -8.87 -1.75 -16.41
CA LYS A 131 -8.26 -2.78 -17.26
C LYS A 131 -7.64 -3.94 -16.46
N LEU A 132 -7.33 -3.70 -15.18
CA LEU A 132 -6.68 -4.69 -14.31
C LEU A 132 -7.65 -5.77 -13.79
N VAL A 133 -8.95 -5.50 -13.79
CA VAL A 133 -9.97 -6.42 -13.28
C VAL A 133 -10.88 -6.86 -14.43
N LYS A 134 -10.33 -7.61 -15.38
CA LYS A 134 -11.15 -8.25 -16.42
C LYS A 134 -12.02 -9.38 -15.87
N ASN A 135 -11.62 -10.00 -14.75
CA ASN A 135 -12.32 -11.10 -14.12
C ASN A 135 -12.18 -11.01 -12.59
N ILE A 136 -13.32 -10.98 -11.88
CA ILE A 136 -13.37 -10.94 -10.42
C ILE A 136 -12.64 -12.13 -9.77
N PHE A 137 -12.70 -13.32 -10.39
CA PHE A 137 -12.00 -14.51 -9.89
C PHE A 137 -10.48 -14.34 -9.95
N SER A 138 -9.94 -13.76 -11.02
CA SER A 138 -8.51 -13.47 -11.11
C SER A 138 -8.06 -12.47 -10.05
N TYR A 139 -8.88 -11.46 -9.75
CA TYR A 139 -8.61 -10.50 -8.70
C TYR A 139 -8.60 -11.17 -7.31
N ILE A 140 -9.61 -11.97 -7.00
CA ILE A 140 -9.70 -12.72 -5.74
C ILE A 140 -8.48 -13.63 -5.58
N LYS A 141 -8.18 -14.45 -6.58
CA LYS A 141 -7.02 -15.36 -6.56
C LYS A 141 -5.71 -14.61 -6.30
N ARG A 142 -5.45 -13.51 -7.02
CA ARG A 142 -4.23 -12.71 -6.83
C ARG A 142 -4.17 -12.10 -5.43
N SER A 143 -5.28 -11.57 -4.92
CA SER A 143 -5.35 -10.98 -3.58
C SER A 143 -5.06 -12.01 -2.49
N ILE A 144 -5.65 -13.20 -2.58
CA ILE A 144 -5.40 -14.30 -1.62
C ILE A 144 -3.93 -14.73 -1.67
N VAL A 145 -3.38 -14.95 -2.88
CA VAL A 145 -1.97 -15.35 -3.04
C VAL A 145 -1.05 -14.27 -2.45
N THR A 146 -1.34 -12.99 -2.69
CA THR A 146 -0.56 -11.89 -2.12
C THR A 146 -0.61 -11.89 -0.58
N ILE A 147 -1.79 -12.06 -0.01
CA ILE A 147 -1.97 -12.10 1.46
C ILE A 147 -1.18 -13.27 2.06
N ILE A 148 -1.31 -14.48 1.49
CA ILE A 148 -0.57 -15.67 1.93
C ILE A 148 0.94 -15.42 1.82
N ARG A 149 1.41 -14.89 0.68
CA ARG A 149 2.82 -14.58 0.45
C ARG A 149 3.39 -13.63 1.51
N ILE A 150 2.66 -12.57 1.84
CA ILE A 150 3.04 -11.63 2.90
C ILE A 150 3.19 -12.35 4.24
N PHE A 151 2.23 -13.20 4.61
CA PHE A 151 2.32 -13.96 5.86
C PHE A 151 3.51 -14.93 5.88
N VAL A 152 3.73 -15.67 4.80
CA VAL A 152 4.82 -16.64 4.69
C VAL A 152 6.18 -15.94 4.78
N ILE A 153 6.34 -14.81 4.11
CA ILE A 153 7.64 -14.10 4.07
C ILE A 153 7.91 -13.34 5.37
N TYR A 154 6.91 -12.62 5.90
CA TYR A 154 7.15 -11.67 6.98
C TYR A 154 6.76 -12.17 8.37
N ARG A 155 5.96 -13.28 8.46
CA ARG A 155 5.54 -13.91 9.72
C ARG A 155 5.49 -15.44 9.63
N PRO A 156 6.59 -16.09 9.21
CA PRO A 156 6.59 -17.55 8.95
C PRO A 156 6.16 -18.36 10.16
N PHE A 157 6.68 -18.06 11.34
CA PHE A 157 6.33 -18.80 12.55
C PHE A 157 4.85 -18.73 12.92
N ARG A 158 4.19 -17.57 12.71
CA ARG A 158 2.74 -17.46 12.96
C ARG A 158 1.94 -18.20 11.90
N PHE A 159 2.36 -18.14 10.65
CA PHE A 159 1.68 -18.83 9.55
C PHE A 159 1.77 -20.35 9.71
N PHE A 160 2.97 -20.90 9.80
CA PHE A 160 3.17 -22.34 9.92
C PHE A 160 2.74 -22.88 11.28
N GLY A 161 2.87 -22.12 12.35
CA GLY A 161 2.38 -22.50 13.68
C GLY A 161 0.86 -22.62 13.75
N SER A 162 0.12 -21.67 13.16
CA SER A 162 -1.35 -21.78 13.08
C SER A 162 -1.79 -22.93 12.19
N LEU A 163 -1.11 -23.15 11.07
CA LEU A 163 -1.39 -24.28 10.18
C LEU A 163 -1.13 -25.62 10.87
N GLY A 164 0.00 -25.73 11.58
CA GLY A 164 0.33 -26.91 12.38
C GLY A 164 -0.70 -27.18 13.47
N ALA A 165 -1.11 -26.15 14.21
CA ALA A 165 -2.14 -26.31 15.25
C ALA A 165 -3.47 -26.83 14.69
N VAL A 166 -3.87 -26.38 13.48
CA VAL A 166 -5.11 -26.88 12.84
C VAL A 166 -4.97 -28.32 12.34
N ILE A 167 -3.78 -28.76 11.92
CA ILE A 167 -3.56 -30.12 11.42
C ILE A 167 -3.47 -31.12 12.55
N PHE A 168 -2.97 -30.71 13.74
CA PHE A 168 -2.76 -31.58 14.90
C PHE A 168 -3.87 -31.47 15.95
N SER A 169 -4.93 -30.69 15.72
CA SER A 169 -6.14 -30.63 16.54
C SER A 169 -7.22 -31.60 16.02
#